data_b3a0efef51f68b510d90d91543c4cf4a
#
_entry.id   b3a0efef51f68b510d90d91543c4cf4a
#
_cell.length_a   1.000
_cell.length_b   1.000
_cell.length_c   1.000
_cell.angle_alpha   90.00
_cell.angle_beta   90.00
_cell.angle_gamma   90.00
#
_symmetry.space_group_name_H-M   'P 1'
#
loop_
_entity.id
_entity.type
_entity.pdbx_description
1 polymer ?
#
loop_
_entity_poly.entity_id
_entity_poly.type
_entity_poly.pdbx_seq_one_letter_code
_entity_poly.pdbx_strand_id
1 'polypeptide(L)'
;MKLYSCAVGALVACILAANVTAQEADKAAVQRGALAVRGKPPMNPGAWSAKTYDNVWKQWGLKEKPADFAKAVRDRYGLHEAPYDNDGLPMGLHYSKGLFGKAIVGDCLLCHAGVVAGQTIIGAPNASLDLQSLFDDLSAMEKLPLKFPVRFGHGRGTIDPVNPVTFLAEMRDADINLQTPRVKLDYTDNVNSDPPAWWLLKRKKTRNWSGGVQVNSVRVDMVNLLSPLNSAAHIKKHEPTFADIHAFILTVQTPKYPFAVDAGLAAKGQGLFNEHCARCHGTYGPGAKYPNKIVALETVGTDRTLATSLTPKNIDHFNKSWFGQEKTPDGKLYSIVETEGYQAPPLDGVWATAPYFHNGSVPTLAHVLNSKARPKIFTRSYGTAKEDYDAERVGWKTTVLDKAPSADLPGPERRKIYDTTVPGRSNAGHAFGDQFTNGERRAVIEYLKTL
;
A
#
# COMPACT_ATOMS: atom_id res chain seq x y z
N MET A 1 56.07 31.02 7.90
CA MET A 1 55.52 29.70 7.56
C MET A 1 54.75 29.09 8.77
N LYS A 2 53.77 29.81 9.37
CA LYS A 2 52.96 29.31 10.51
C LYS A 2 51.48 29.77 10.49
N LEU A 3 50.96 30.28 9.39
CA LEU A 3 49.57 30.76 9.30
C LEU A 3 48.62 29.87 8.42
N TYR A 4 49.12 28.83 7.78
CA TYR A 4 48.29 27.95 6.94
C TYR A 4 47.77 26.69 7.67
N SER A 5 48.29 26.36 8.86
CA SER A 5 47.88 25.11 9.57
C SER A 5 46.59 25.24 10.36
N CYS A 6 46.18 26.43 10.80
CA CYS A 6 44.96 26.62 11.59
C CYS A 6 43.66 26.65 10.74
N ALA A 7 43.75 27.11 9.49
CA ALA A 7 42.56 27.23 8.63
C ALA A 7 42.04 25.87 8.14
N VAL A 8 42.94 24.93 7.87
CA VAL A 8 42.56 23.59 7.40
C VAL A 8 41.95 22.75 8.52
N GLY A 9 42.48 22.87 9.75
CA GLY A 9 41.92 22.18 10.90
C GLY A 9 40.52 22.65 11.29
N ALA A 10 40.24 23.94 11.17
CA ALA A 10 38.92 24.52 11.44
C ALA A 10 37.88 24.10 10.37
N LEU A 11 38.29 24.03 9.09
CA LEU A 11 37.40 23.63 8.02
C LEU A 11 37.01 22.13 8.10
N VAL A 12 37.98 21.26 8.43
CA VAL A 12 37.74 19.83 8.63
C VAL A 12 36.87 19.58 9.86
N ALA A 13 37.08 20.30 10.95
CA ALA A 13 36.25 20.20 12.16
C ALA A 13 34.80 20.68 11.90
N CYS A 14 34.62 21.76 11.14
CA CYS A 14 33.27 22.22 10.75
C CYS A 14 32.54 21.25 9.80
N ILE A 15 33.26 20.61 8.86
CA ILE A 15 32.68 19.62 7.95
C ILE A 15 32.32 18.35 8.75
N LEU A 16 33.15 17.89 9.67
CA LEU A 16 32.85 16.73 10.52
C LEU A 16 31.70 17.02 11.47
N ALA A 17 31.65 18.19 12.10
CA ALA A 17 30.53 18.59 12.95
C ALA A 17 29.22 18.73 12.17
N ALA A 18 29.26 19.31 10.97
CA ALA A 18 28.08 19.42 10.10
C ALA A 18 27.56 18.04 9.63
N ASN A 19 28.47 17.11 9.31
CA ASN A 19 28.09 15.75 8.94
C ASN A 19 27.52 14.95 10.11
N VAL A 20 28.06 15.10 11.33
CA VAL A 20 27.54 14.44 12.54
C VAL A 20 26.16 15.00 12.88
N THR A 21 25.95 16.32 12.84
CA THR A 21 24.64 16.95 13.12
C THR A 21 23.60 16.61 12.05
N ALA A 22 23.98 16.54 10.77
CA ALA A 22 23.09 16.12 9.68
C ALA A 22 22.67 14.64 9.83
N GLN A 23 23.59 13.76 10.22
CA GLN A 23 23.29 12.34 10.45
C GLN A 23 22.42 12.12 11.70
N GLU A 24 22.60 12.91 12.75
CA GLU A 24 21.73 12.87 13.94
C GLU A 24 20.33 13.44 13.65
N ALA A 25 20.24 14.52 12.88
CA ALA A 25 18.97 15.08 12.43
C ALA A 25 18.17 14.09 11.57
N ASP A 26 18.86 13.35 10.69
CA ASP A 26 18.23 12.32 9.85
C ASP A 26 17.71 11.15 10.70
N LYS A 27 18.46 10.66 11.68
CA LYS A 27 18.00 9.63 12.62
C LYS A 27 16.79 10.08 13.42
N ALA A 28 16.76 11.33 13.88
CA ALA A 28 15.63 11.88 14.60
C ALA A 28 14.37 11.98 13.72
N ALA A 29 14.51 12.37 12.46
CA ALA A 29 13.42 12.36 11.47
C ALA A 29 12.85 10.95 11.27
N VAL A 30 13.70 9.95 11.08
CA VAL A 30 13.32 8.54 10.96
C VAL A 30 12.55 8.06 12.20
N GLN A 31 13.00 8.41 13.41
CA GLN A 31 12.32 8.02 14.65
C GLN A 31 10.93 8.67 14.76
N ARG A 32 10.81 9.97 14.46
CA ARG A 32 9.52 10.66 14.44
C ARG A 32 8.59 10.06 13.38
N GLY A 33 9.10 9.76 12.19
CA GLY A 33 8.36 9.10 11.13
C GLY A 33 7.86 7.71 11.52
N ALA A 34 8.69 6.92 12.21
CA ALA A 34 8.32 5.61 12.74
C ALA A 34 7.18 5.66 13.78
N LEU A 35 7.06 6.75 14.54
CA LEU A 35 5.93 6.98 15.42
C LEU A 35 4.72 7.50 14.66
N ALA A 36 4.92 8.42 13.72
CA ALA A 36 3.85 9.05 12.96
C ALA A 36 3.07 8.05 12.10
N VAL A 37 3.72 7.04 11.50
CA VAL A 37 3.03 5.97 10.75
C VAL A 37 2.10 5.12 11.62
N ARG A 38 2.30 5.14 12.95
CA ARG A 38 1.47 4.47 13.97
C ARG A 38 0.44 5.43 14.59
N GLY A 39 0.24 6.62 14.01
CA GLY A 39 -0.65 7.65 14.54
C GLY A 39 -0.20 8.28 15.86
N LYS A 40 1.11 8.36 16.13
CA LYS A 40 1.67 8.97 17.35
C LYS A 40 2.58 10.17 17.00
N PRO A 41 2.11 11.43 17.16
CA PRO A 41 0.77 11.85 17.63
C PRO A 41 -0.31 11.64 16.55
N PRO A 42 -1.61 11.54 16.95
CA PRO A 42 -2.71 11.44 16.01
C PRO A 42 -2.80 12.67 15.10
N MET A 43 -2.92 12.45 13.79
CA MET A 43 -3.04 13.52 12.79
C MET A 43 -4.48 13.77 12.35
N ASN A 44 -5.34 12.77 12.45
CA ASN A 44 -6.75 12.86 12.12
C ASN A 44 -7.62 12.78 13.38
N PRO A 45 -8.72 13.55 13.46
CA PRO A 45 -9.77 13.31 14.43
C PRO A 45 -10.48 12.00 14.09
N GLY A 46 -10.92 11.27 15.12
CA GLY A 46 -11.64 10.02 14.93
C GLY A 46 -13.08 10.25 14.50
N ALA A 47 -13.53 9.46 13.54
CA ALA A 47 -14.93 9.47 13.08
C ALA A 47 -15.82 8.54 13.93
N TRP A 48 -15.24 7.52 14.56
CA TRP A 48 -15.96 6.53 15.36
C TRP A 48 -15.52 6.58 16.82
N SER A 49 -16.47 6.63 17.73
CA SER A 49 -16.17 6.64 19.17
C SER A 49 -15.54 5.31 19.62
N ALA A 50 -14.72 5.36 20.67
CA ALA A 50 -14.19 4.13 21.29
C ALA A 50 -15.33 3.20 21.73
N LYS A 51 -16.45 3.78 22.20
CA LYS A 51 -17.67 3.02 22.57
C LYS A 51 -18.25 2.28 21.36
N THR A 52 -18.25 2.89 20.18
CA THR A 52 -18.68 2.25 18.93
C THR A 52 -17.81 1.06 18.62
N TYR A 53 -16.48 1.21 18.69
CA TYR A 53 -15.56 0.11 18.48
C TYR A 53 -15.81 -1.05 19.47
N ASP A 54 -15.95 -0.77 20.76
CA ASP A 54 -16.19 -1.78 21.79
C ASP A 54 -17.50 -2.56 21.60
N ASN A 55 -18.44 -2.01 20.84
CA ASN A 55 -19.76 -2.58 20.58
C ASN A 55 -19.96 -3.03 19.12
N VAL A 56 -18.96 -2.91 18.25
CA VAL A 56 -19.10 -3.21 16.82
C VAL A 56 -19.50 -4.66 16.53
N TRP A 57 -19.18 -5.58 17.43
CA TRP A 57 -19.61 -6.99 17.37
C TRP A 57 -21.11 -7.18 17.19
N LYS A 58 -21.94 -6.22 17.64
CA LYS A 58 -23.41 -6.22 17.47
C LYS A 58 -23.82 -6.16 15.99
N GLN A 59 -22.95 -5.66 15.11
CA GLN A 59 -23.16 -5.65 13.66
C GLN A 59 -22.84 -7.01 13.00
N TRP A 60 -22.26 -7.96 13.75
CA TRP A 60 -21.86 -9.27 13.22
C TRP A 60 -22.95 -10.34 13.34
N GLY A 61 -24.14 -9.99 13.84
CA GLY A 61 -25.22 -10.92 14.08
C GLY A 61 -25.03 -11.86 15.28
N LEU A 62 -24.08 -11.53 16.16
CA LEU A 62 -23.81 -12.32 17.37
C LEU A 62 -24.78 -11.96 18.51
N LYS A 63 -25.12 -12.94 19.34
CA LYS A 63 -25.96 -12.75 20.52
C LYS A 63 -25.20 -12.14 21.69
N GLU A 64 -23.90 -12.39 21.79
CA GLU A 64 -23.03 -11.92 22.87
C GLU A 64 -21.67 -11.50 22.35
N LYS A 65 -20.96 -10.72 23.14
CA LYS A 65 -19.60 -10.27 22.80
C LYS A 65 -18.64 -11.47 22.82
N PRO A 66 -17.81 -11.66 21.78
CA PRO A 66 -16.80 -12.71 21.80
C PRO A 66 -15.87 -12.63 23.01
N ALA A 67 -15.55 -13.77 23.64
CA ALA A 67 -14.66 -13.83 24.79
C ALA A 67 -13.27 -13.24 24.45
N ASP A 68 -12.72 -13.59 23.29
CA ASP A 68 -11.54 -12.90 22.72
C ASP A 68 -12.00 -11.91 21.63
N PHE A 69 -12.49 -10.76 22.10
CA PHE A 69 -12.96 -9.70 21.21
C PHE A 69 -11.86 -9.15 20.33
N ALA A 70 -10.64 -9.02 20.85
CA ALA A 70 -9.51 -8.49 20.07
C ALA A 70 -9.18 -9.41 18.89
N LYS A 71 -9.15 -10.73 19.10
CA LYS A 71 -8.97 -11.70 18.01
C LYS A 71 -10.15 -11.67 17.03
N ALA A 72 -11.38 -11.62 17.53
CA ALA A 72 -12.57 -11.57 16.68
C ALA A 72 -12.58 -10.35 15.75
N VAL A 73 -12.16 -9.18 16.23
CA VAL A 73 -11.95 -7.96 15.42
C VAL A 73 -10.89 -8.20 14.34
N ARG A 74 -9.74 -8.76 14.73
CA ARG A 74 -8.67 -9.04 13.77
C ARG A 74 -9.13 -9.99 12.66
N ASP A 75 -9.78 -11.08 13.02
CA ASP A 75 -10.28 -12.08 12.07
C ASP A 75 -11.35 -11.49 11.13
N ARG A 76 -12.29 -10.72 11.69
CA ARG A 76 -13.38 -10.09 10.94
C ARG A 76 -12.88 -9.16 9.86
N TYR A 77 -11.95 -8.26 10.20
CA TYR A 77 -11.51 -7.19 9.33
C TYR A 77 -10.16 -7.46 8.67
N GLY A 78 -9.50 -8.58 8.96
CA GLY A 78 -8.18 -8.90 8.44
C GLY A 78 -7.10 -7.98 8.99
N LEU A 79 -7.23 -7.60 10.24
CA LEU A 79 -6.24 -6.82 10.97
C LEU A 79 -5.26 -7.76 11.68
N HIS A 80 -4.12 -7.22 12.08
CA HIS A 80 -3.05 -8.00 12.73
C HIS A 80 -2.75 -7.45 14.12
N GLU A 81 -2.16 -8.29 14.94
CA GLU A 81 -1.64 -7.87 16.24
C GLU A 81 -0.49 -6.90 16.06
N ALA A 82 -0.47 -5.81 16.85
CA ALA A 82 0.61 -4.86 16.80
C ALA A 82 1.86 -5.44 17.48
N PRO A 83 3.04 -5.39 16.82
CA PRO A 83 4.29 -5.84 17.45
C PRO A 83 4.88 -4.80 18.42
N TYR A 84 4.07 -3.88 18.91
CA TYR A 84 4.39 -2.81 19.83
C TYR A 84 3.16 -2.50 20.69
N ASP A 85 3.36 -1.77 21.79
CA ASP A 85 2.22 -1.31 22.60
C ASP A 85 1.34 -0.36 21.78
N ASN A 86 0.06 -0.73 21.66
CA ASN A 86 -0.96 -0.04 20.87
C ASN A 86 -2.29 0.12 21.61
N ASP A 87 -2.24 0.28 22.92
CA ASP A 87 -3.40 0.49 23.77
C ASP A 87 -4.49 -0.61 23.61
N GLY A 88 -4.07 -1.84 23.29
CA GLY A 88 -4.96 -2.99 23.06
C GLY A 88 -5.66 -3.01 21.70
N LEU A 89 -5.37 -2.06 20.81
CA LEU A 89 -5.89 -2.02 19.45
C LEU A 89 -5.03 -2.86 18.49
N PRO A 90 -5.62 -3.41 17.43
CA PRO A 90 -4.85 -4.04 16.37
C PRO A 90 -3.97 -3.02 15.63
N MET A 91 -2.91 -3.50 15.00
CA MET A 91 -2.04 -2.71 14.15
C MET A 91 -2.85 -2.01 13.05
N GLY A 92 -2.56 -0.74 12.81
CA GLY A 92 -3.26 0.09 11.83
C GLY A 92 -4.45 0.87 12.38
N LEU A 93 -4.82 0.64 13.66
CA LEU A 93 -5.80 1.47 14.37
C LEU A 93 -5.13 2.11 15.58
N HIS A 94 -5.52 3.34 15.91
CA HIS A 94 -5.08 4.04 17.11
C HIS A 94 -6.19 4.92 17.69
N TYR A 95 -6.02 5.32 18.94
CA TYR A 95 -6.92 6.28 19.57
C TYR A 95 -6.56 7.71 19.18
N SER A 96 -7.60 8.51 18.96
CA SER A 96 -7.51 9.94 18.72
C SER A 96 -8.64 10.67 19.46
N LYS A 97 -8.63 11.99 19.40
CA LYS A 97 -9.74 12.82 19.85
C LYS A 97 -10.80 12.86 18.73
N GLY A 98 -12.02 12.49 19.04
CA GLY A 98 -13.19 12.65 18.17
C GLY A 98 -14.12 13.77 18.64
N LEU A 99 -15.21 13.96 17.92
CA LEU A 99 -16.24 14.95 18.28
C LEU A 99 -16.84 14.69 19.66
N PHE A 100 -16.97 13.42 20.07
CA PHE A 100 -17.60 12.98 21.32
C PHE A 100 -16.62 12.32 22.28
N GLY A 101 -15.36 12.73 22.31
CA GLY A 101 -14.33 12.21 23.20
C GLY A 101 -13.35 11.26 22.53
N LYS A 102 -12.94 10.18 23.22
CA LYS A 102 -11.97 9.20 22.70
C LYS A 102 -12.56 8.46 21.49
N ALA A 103 -11.81 8.42 20.40
CA ALA A 103 -12.27 7.86 19.13
C ALA A 103 -11.19 6.99 18.47
N ILE A 104 -11.60 6.19 17.48
CA ILE A 104 -10.75 5.29 16.70
C ILE A 104 -10.45 5.93 15.34
N VAL A 105 -9.21 5.78 14.89
CA VAL A 105 -8.71 6.23 13.58
C VAL A 105 -7.83 5.15 12.98
N GLY A 106 -7.89 5.00 11.65
CA GLY A 106 -6.90 4.24 10.89
C GLY A 106 -5.61 5.03 10.68
N ASP A 107 -4.46 4.35 10.67
CA ASP A 107 -3.16 4.90 10.31
C ASP A 107 -2.55 4.19 9.08
N CYS A 108 -1.33 4.57 8.71
CA CYS A 108 -0.66 4.03 7.52
C CYS A 108 -0.50 2.50 7.57
N LEU A 109 -0.35 1.92 8.76
CA LEU A 109 -0.12 0.50 8.94
C LEU A 109 -1.40 -0.33 8.73
N LEU A 110 -2.58 0.29 8.65
CA LEU A 110 -3.82 -0.39 8.29
C LEU A 110 -3.69 -1.13 6.94
N CYS A 111 -3.09 -0.45 5.96
CA CYS A 111 -2.89 -0.97 4.61
C CYS A 111 -1.44 -1.43 4.37
N HIS A 112 -0.46 -0.84 5.08
CA HIS A 112 0.97 -1.04 4.85
C HIS A 112 1.68 -1.75 6.00
N ALA A 113 1.00 -2.71 6.63
CA ALA A 113 1.63 -3.67 7.52
C ALA A 113 0.87 -4.99 7.45
N GLY A 114 1.54 -6.03 6.99
CA GLY A 114 0.98 -7.36 6.79
C GLY A 114 1.66 -8.43 7.63
N VAL A 115 1.01 -9.58 7.73
CA VAL A 115 1.63 -10.81 8.23
C VAL A 115 1.69 -11.81 7.09
N VAL A 116 2.89 -12.27 6.74
CA VAL A 116 3.12 -13.21 5.65
C VAL A 116 3.95 -14.39 6.17
N ALA A 117 3.47 -15.60 5.98
CA ALA A 117 4.13 -16.82 6.48
C ALA A 117 4.49 -16.74 7.98
N GLY A 118 3.60 -16.17 8.81
CA GLY A 118 3.77 -16.00 10.25
C GLY A 118 4.68 -14.83 10.66
N GLN A 119 5.20 -14.04 9.72
CA GLN A 119 6.06 -12.89 10.00
C GLN A 119 5.29 -11.57 9.88
N THR A 120 5.30 -10.76 10.93
CA THR A 120 4.81 -9.38 10.87
C THR A 120 5.83 -8.50 10.15
N ILE A 121 5.41 -7.86 9.06
CA ILE A 121 6.30 -7.06 8.19
C ILE A 121 5.70 -5.66 8.04
N ILE A 122 6.34 -4.67 8.67
CA ILE A 122 6.01 -3.25 8.49
C ILE A 122 6.42 -2.83 7.07
N GLY A 123 5.51 -2.18 6.35
CA GLY A 123 5.69 -1.79 4.96
C GLY A 123 5.22 -2.84 3.94
N ALA A 124 4.79 -4.03 4.37
CA ALA A 124 4.15 -5.01 3.49
C ALA A 124 2.67 -4.64 3.23
N PRO A 125 2.10 -5.01 2.08
CA PRO A 125 0.66 -4.92 1.89
C PRO A 125 -0.09 -5.78 2.90
N ASN A 126 -1.20 -5.24 3.46
CA ASN A 126 -2.11 -6.06 4.25
C ASN A 126 -3.09 -6.81 3.34
N ALA A 127 -2.63 -7.93 2.82
CA ALA A 127 -3.42 -8.78 1.91
C ALA A 127 -4.65 -9.44 2.58
N SER A 128 -4.88 -9.26 3.88
CA SER A 128 -6.03 -9.81 4.60
C SER A 128 -7.12 -8.78 4.91
N LEU A 129 -6.87 -7.49 4.70
CA LEU A 129 -7.73 -6.39 5.08
C LEU A 129 -9.10 -6.42 4.38
N ASP A 130 -10.19 -6.36 5.13
CA ASP A 130 -11.54 -6.03 4.66
C ASP A 130 -11.90 -4.62 5.11
N LEU A 131 -11.34 -3.63 4.41
CA LEU A 131 -11.53 -2.21 4.73
C LEU A 131 -13.00 -1.80 4.63
N GLN A 132 -13.74 -2.36 3.66
CA GLN A 132 -15.15 -2.05 3.48
C GLN A 132 -15.98 -2.51 4.68
N SER A 133 -15.77 -3.75 5.18
CA SER A 133 -16.48 -4.22 6.37
C SER A 133 -16.17 -3.36 7.60
N LEU A 134 -14.91 -2.95 7.77
CA LEU A 134 -14.51 -2.12 8.91
C LEU A 134 -15.28 -0.78 8.90
N PHE A 135 -15.35 -0.12 7.74
CA PHE A 135 -16.09 1.13 7.58
C PHE A 135 -17.60 0.95 7.72
N ASP A 136 -18.19 -0.07 7.10
CA ASP A 136 -19.63 -0.34 7.13
C ASP A 136 -20.08 -0.62 8.56
N ASP A 137 -19.42 -1.53 9.27
CA ASP A 137 -19.82 -1.96 10.60
C ASP A 137 -19.66 -0.83 11.64
N LEU A 138 -18.54 -0.09 11.61
CA LEU A 138 -18.31 1.04 12.51
C LEU A 138 -19.26 2.21 12.22
N SER A 139 -19.51 2.52 10.96
CA SER A 139 -20.42 3.63 10.58
C SER A 139 -21.88 3.30 10.92
N ALA A 140 -22.30 2.05 10.72
CA ALA A 140 -23.63 1.60 11.10
C ALA A 140 -23.81 1.64 12.64
N MET A 141 -22.78 1.26 13.41
CA MET A 141 -22.82 1.29 14.87
C MET A 141 -22.81 2.72 15.43
N GLU A 142 -22.04 3.65 14.84
CA GLU A 142 -21.99 5.07 15.22
C GLU A 142 -23.28 5.81 14.83
N LYS A 143 -24.08 5.25 13.91
CA LYS A 143 -25.27 5.91 13.32
C LYS A 143 -24.91 7.23 12.65
N LEU A 144 -23.77 7.26 11.95
CA LEU A 144 -23.36 8.45 11.20
C LEU A 144 -24.43 8.79 10.16
N PRO A 145 -24.87 10.06 10.06
CA PRO A 145 -25.85 10.49 9.06
C PRO A 145 -25.29 10.50 7.64
N LEU A 146 -23.97 10.47 7.50
CA LEU A 146 -23.26 10.45 6.22
C LEU A 146 -22.95 9.01 5.81
N LYS A 147 -23.68 8.53 4.80
CA LYS A 147 -23.24 7.38 4.02
C LYS A 147 -22.22 7.88 3.00
N PHE A 148 -21.01 7.33 3.03
CA PHE A 148 -20.07 7.60 1.96
C PHE A 148 -20.65 7.02 0.65
N PRO A 149 -20.76 7.82 -0.42
CA PRO A 149 -21.33 7.36 -1.70
C PRO A 149 -20.36 6.46 -2.48
N VAL A 150 -19.17 6.22 -1.94
CA VAL A 150 -18.08 5.47 -2.54
C VAL A 150 -17.66 4.29 -1.66
N ARG A 151 -17.06 3.28 -2.27
CA ARG A 151 -16.52 2.13 -1.56
C ARG A 151 -15.06 2.34 -1.22
N PHE A 152 -14.62 1.75 -0.11
CA PHE A 152 -13.21 1.70 0.34
C PHE A 152 -12.49 0.45 -0.12
N GLY A 153 -13.21 -0.54 -0.65
CA GLY A 153 -12.66 -1.78 -1.17
C GLY A 153 -13.75 -2.67 -1.73
N HIS A 154 -13.43 -3.40 -2.78
CA HIS A 154 -14.34 -4.29 -3.50
C HIS A 154 -14.04 -5.77 -3.23
N GLY A 155 -12.81 -6.11 -2.84
CA GLY A 155 -12.34 -7.44 -2.46
C GLY A 155 -11.55 -7.39 -1.16
N ARG A 156 -11.53 -8.48 -0.41
CA ARG A 156 -10.69 -8.60 0.77
C ARG A 156 -9.23 -8.67 0.34
N GLY A 157 -8.36 -7.90 0.99
CA GLY A 157 -6.94 -7.74 0.64
C GLY A 157 -6.65 -6.68 -0.40
N THR A 158 -7.67 -5.98 -0.91
CA THR A 158 -7.50 -4.83 -1.82
C THR A 158 -8.28 -3.62 -1.33
N ILE A 159 -7.89 -2.44 -1.76
CA ILE A 159 -8.53 -1.16 -1.44
C ILE A 159 -8.89 -0.40 -2.72
N ASP A 160 -9.82 0.54 -2.61
CA ASP A 160 -10.00 1.60 -3.59
C ASP A 160 -9.25 2.85 -3.13
N PRO A 161 -8.10 3.19 -3.72
CA PRO A 161 -7.30 4.32 -3.29
C PRO A 161 -7.74 5.64 -3.94
N VAL A 162 -8.66 5.60 -4.91
CA VAL A 162 -9.01 6.74 -5.76
C VAL A 162 -10.33 7.37 -5.37
N ASN A 163 -11.42 6.60 -5.40
CA ASN A 163 -12.76 7.16 -5.21
C ASN A 163 -12.99 7.81 -3.84
N PRO A 164 -12.53 7.25 -2.69
CA PRO A 164 -12.67 7.92 -1.41
C PRO A 164 -11.91 9.24 -1.33
N VAL A 165 -10.70 9.31 -1.90
CA VAL A 165 -9.90 10.54 -1.97
C VAL A 165 -10.57 11.56 -2.88
N THR A 166 -11.06 11.14 -4.05
CA THR A 166 -11.81 11.98 -5.00
C THR A 166 -13.03 12.62 -4.31
N PHE A 167 -13.81 11.80 -3.58
CA PHE A 167 -14.98 12.29 -2.84
C PHE A 167 -14.62 13.37 -1.79
N LEU A 168 -13.51 13.19 -1.09
CA LEU A 168 -13.05 14.17 -0.11
C LEU A 168 -12.45 15.41 -0.78
N ALA A 169 -11.81 15.24 -1.94
CA ALA A 169 -11.25 16.36 -2.72
C ALA A 169 -12.33 17.26 -3.33
N GLU A 170 -13.50 16.71 -3.71
CA GLU A 170 -14.65 17.51 -4.18
C GLU A 170 -15.10 18.59 -3.19
N MET A 171 -14.84 18.38 -1.89
CA MET A 171 -15.22 19.30 -0.82
C MET A 171 -14.20 20.42 -0.60
N ARG A 172 -13.13 20.48 -1.41
CA ARG A 172 -12.00 21.39 -1.18
C ARG A 172 -11.76 22.30 -2.38
N ASP A 173 -11.43 23.57 -2.09
CA ASP A 173 -10.92 24.52 -3.07
C ASP A 173 -9.41 24.31 -3.36
N ALA A 174 -8.82 25.16 -4.18
CA ALA A 174 -7.41 25.10 -4.52
C ALA A 174 -6.49 25.27 -3.28
N ASP A 175 -6.91 26.04 -2.28
CA ASP A 175 -6.20 26.22 -1.01
C ASP A 175 -6.52 25.16 0.04
N ILE A 176 -7.28 24.13 -0.39
CA ILE A 176 -7.78 23.01 0.42
C ILE A 176 -8.72 23.40 1.57
N ASN A 177 -9.34 24.60 1.52
CA ASN A 177 -10.43 24.95 2.40
C ASN A 177 -11.70 24.19 2.01
N LEU A 178 -12.58 23.93 2.99
CA LEU A 178 -13.90 23.39 2.68
C LEU A 178 -14.72 24.37 1.86
N GLN A 179 -15.36 23.88 0.80
CA GLN A 179 -16.19 24.68 -0.09
C GLN A 179 -17.58 24.09 -0.32
N THR A 180 -18.51 24.98 -0.61
CA THR A 180 -19.89 24.66 -0.98
C THR A 180 -20.30 25.64 -2.11
N PRO A 181 -20.84 25.14 -3.24
CA PRO A 181 -21.08 23.75 -3.59
C PRO A 181 -19.78 22.96 -3.83
N ARG A 182 -19.87 21.63 -3.73
CA ARG A 182 -18.74 20.76 -4.07
C ARG A 182 -18.41 20.81 -5.57
N VAL A 183 -17.14 20.71 -5.91
CA VAL A 183 -16.72 20.45 -7.29
C VAL A 183 -17.18 19.04 -7.69
N LYS A 184 -17.64 18.86 -8.93
CA LYS A 184 -17.91 17.51 -9.46
C LYS A 184 -16.62 16.95 -10.07
N LEU A 185 -16.11 15.86 -9.52
CA LEU A 185 -15.01 15.09 -10.07
C LEU A 185 -15.53 13.79 -10.69
N ASP A 186 -14.64 13.03 -11.30
CA ASP A 186 -15.03 11.80 -11.98
C ASP A 186 -14.73 10.58 -11.10
N TYR A 187 -15.60 9.59 -11.15
CA TYR A 187 -15.48 8.33 -10.44
C TYR A 187 -15.28 7.18 -11.41
N THR A 188 -14.58 6.16 -10.98
CA THR A 188 -14.36 4.93 -11.75
C THR A 188 -14.84 3.74 -10.96
N ASP A 189 -15.73 2.93 -11.56
CA ASP A 189 -16.26 1.76 -10.88
C ASP A 189 -15.19 0.67 -10.72
N ASN A 190 -15.31 -0.09 -9.61
CA ASN A 190 -14.51 -1.28 -9.33
C ASN A 190 -12.99 -1.05 -9.32
N VAL A 191 -12.52 0.10 -8.86
CA VAL A 191 -11.09 0.32 -8.65
C VAL A 191 -10.58 -0.62 -7.56
N ASN A 192 -9.63 -1.47 -7.89
CA ASN A 192 -8.95 -2.35 -6.95
C ASN A 192 -7.45 -2.11 -6.99
N SER A 193 -6.86 -1.93 -5.83
CA SER A 193 -5.42 -1.78 -5.68
C SER A 193 -4.90 -2.63 -4.53
N ASP A 194 -3.82 -3.35 -4.80
CA ASP A 194 -2.98 -3.93 -3.77
C ASP A 194 -2.01 -2.83 -3.28
N PRO A 195 -1.92 -2.55 -1.97
CA PRO A 195 -1.00 -1.53 -1.45
C PRO A 195 0.45 -1.89 -1.78
N PRO A 196 1.25 -0.99 -2.38
CA PRO A 196 2.63 -1.31 -2.73
C PRO A 196 3.54 -1.41 -1.51
N ALA A 197 4.53 -2.32 -1.56
CA ALA A 197 5.49 -2.50 -0.50
C ALA A 197 6.43 -1.29 -0.34
N TRP A 198 6.66 -0.84 0.91
CA TRP A 198 7.44 0.36 1.20
C TRP A 198 8.93 0.23 0.90
N TRP A 199 9.54 -0.93 1.14
CA TRP A 199 10.98 -1.15 0.89
C TRP A 199 11.39 -0.99 -0.57
N LEU A 200 10.42 -1.00 -1.50
CA LEU A 200 10.68 -0.77 -2.93
C LEU A 200 10.89 0.71 -3.25
N LEU A 201 10.42 1.63 -2.37
CA LEU A 201 10.38 3.06 -2.66
C LEU A 201 11.78 3.63 -2.89
N LYS A 202 12.77 3.19 -2.11
CA LYS A 202 14.18 3.64 -2.20
C LYS A 202 14.85 3.37 -3.56
N ARG A 203 14.31 2.44 -4.37
CA ARG A 203 14.82 2.14 -5.72
C ARG A 203 14.11 2.91 -6.84
N LYS A 204 12.95 3.50 -6.54
CA LYS A 204 12.07 4.10 -7.54
C LYS A 204 12.33 5.59 -7.71
N LYS A 205 12.08 6.12 -8.91
CA LYS A 205 12.04 7.56 -9.20
C LYS A 205 10.60 8.08 -9.14
N THR A 206 9.64 7.23 -9.48
CA THR A 206 8.21 7.51 -9.41
C THR A 206 7.51 6.42 -8.61
N ARG A 207 6.34 6.72 -8.09
CA ARG A 207 5.55 5.81 -7.26
C ARG A 207 4.11 5.67 -7.76
N ASN A 208 3.28 4.97 -7.04
CA ASN A 208 2.00 4.41 -7.44
C ASN A 208 2.17 3.34 -8.53
N TRP A 209 1.13 2.58 -8.79
CA TRP A 209 1.18 1.54 -9.82
C TRP A 209 1.35 2.10 -11.22
N SER A 210 0.80 3.28 -11.50
CA SER A 210 0.96 3.96 -12.79
C SER A 210 2.31 4.66 -12.96
N GLY A 211 3.04 4.92 -11.88
CA GLY A 211 4.27 5.70 -11.93
C GLY A 211 4.07 7.20 -12.17
N GLY A 212 2.83 7.68 -12.03
CA GLY A 212 2.46 9.08 -12.33
C GLY A 212 2.84 10.11 -11.27
N VAL A 213 3.48 9.71 -10.17
CA VAL A 213 3.89 10.60 -9.08
C VAL A 213 5.37 10.45 -8.80
N GLN A 214 6.09 11.54 -8.61
CA GLN A 214 7.51 11.50 -8.21
C GLN A 214 7.65 10.96 -6.77
N VAL A 215 8.69 10.14 -6.54
CA VAL A 215 8.87 9.43 -5.28
C VAL A 215 9.01 10.36 -4.06
N ASN A 216 9.60 11.52 -4.24
CA ASN A 216 9.91 12.46 -3.15
C ASN A 216 8.76 13.43 -2.82
N SER A 217 7.63 13.41 -3.54
CA SER A 217 6.47 14.23 -3.16
C SER A 217 5.88 13.71 -1.86
N VAL A 218 5.81 14.54 -0.82
CA VAL A 218 5.21 14.19 0.47
C VAL A 218 3.74 14.59 0.54
N ARG A 219 3.34 15.65 -0.19
CA ARG A 219 1.96 16.14 -0.17
C ARG A 219 0.98 15.17 -0.79
N VAL A 220 1.41 14.30 -1.70
CA VAL A 220 0.53 13.27 -2.27
C VAL A 220 0.03 12.28 -1.20
N ASP A 221 0.80 12.01 -0.14
CA ASP A 221 0.36 11.17 0.96
C ASP A 221 -0.56 11.92 1.94
N MET A 222 -0.46 13.25 1.96
CA MET A 222 -1.26 14.11 2.84
C MET A 222 -2.74 14.16 2.44
N VAL A 223 -3.13 13.62 1.28
CA VAL A 223 -4.54 13.45 0.90
C VAL A 223 -5.30 12.57 1.92
N ASN A 224 -4.59 11.75 2.70
CA ASN A 224 -5.17 11.00 3.82
C ASN A 224 -5.67 11.91 4.97
N LEU A 225 -5.32 13.20 4.97
CA LEU A 225 -5.80 14.20 5.91
C LEU A 225 -7.04 14.96 5.42
N LEU A 226 -7.60 14.64 4.24
CA LEU A 226 -8.73 15.33 3.63
C LEU A 226 -10.06 15.16 4.38
N SER A 227 -10.08 14.56 5.56
CA SER A 227 -11.28 14.51 6.39
C SER A 227 -11.95 15.89 6.46
N PRO A 228 -13.28 15.98 6.33
CA PRO A 228 -14.01 17.25 6.49
C PRO A 228 -13.89 17.85 7.90
N LEU A 229 -13.40 17.07 8.87
CA LEU A 229 -13.11 17.56 10.23
C LEU A 229 -11.77 18.30 10.33
N ASN A 230 -10.94 18.27 9.30
CA ASN A 230 -9.65 18.96 9.27
C ASN A 230 -9.75 20.28 8.52
N SER A 231 -9.26 21.38 9.13
CA SER A 231 -9.08 22.66 8.40
C SER A 231 -7.85 22.59 7.48
N ALA A 232 -7.78 23.47 6.49
CA ALA A 232 -6.61 23.63 5.62
C ALA A 232 -5.32 23.87 6.44
N ALA A 233 -5.39 24.75 7.44
CA ALA A 233 -4.27 25.03 8.33
C ALA A 233 -3.80 23.76 9.10
N HIS A 234 -4.77 22.94 9.55
CA HIS A 234 -4.45 21.65 10.20
C HIS A 234 -3.72 20.72 9.25
N ILE A 235 -4.17 20.57 8.01
CA ILE A 235 -3.51 19.73 7.00
C ILE A 235 -2.09 20.25 6.74
N LYS A 236 -1.97 21.53 6.37
CA LYS A 236 -0.69 22.16 5.98
C LYS A 236 0.39 22.04 7.07
N LYS A 237 0.03 22.18 8.35
CA LYS A 237 1.00 22.08 9.48
C LYS A 237 1.66 20.70 9.61
N HIS A 238 1.08 19.65 9.05
CA HIS A 238 1.62 18.28 9.10
C HIS A 238 2.62 17.96 7.98
N GLU A 239 2.91 18.89 7.08
CA GLU A 239 3.88 18.63 5.99
C GLU A 239 5.25 18.16 6.52
N PRO A 240 5.84 18.76 7.60
CA PRO A 240 7.06 18.23 8.18
C PRO A 240 6.93 16.81 8.75
N THR A 241 5.76 16.45 9.29
CA THR A 241 5.49 15.10 9.79
C THR A 241 5.49 14.08 8.63
N PHE A 242 4.94 14.45 7.48
CA PHE A 242 4.98 13.58 6.29
C PHE A 242 6.38 13.48 5.67
N ALA A 243 7.22 14.51 5.79
CA ALA A 243 8.63 14.40 5.45
C ALA A 243 9.36 13.41 6.37
N ASP A 244 9.08 13.42 7.68
CA ASP A 244 9.60 12.43 8.63
C ASP A 244 9.09 11.00 8.30
N ILE A 245 7.81 10.85 7.95
CA ILE A 245 7.22 9.57 7.49
C ILE A 245 7.96 9.08 6.24
N HIS A 246 8.19 9.93 5.27
CA HIS A 246 8.93 9.59 4.05
C HIS A 246 10.36 9.14 4.37
N ALA A 247 11.06 9.87 5.25
CA ALA A 247 12.40 9.48 5.71
C ALA A 247 12.39 8.09 6.36
N PHE A 248 11.39 7.78 7.19
CA PHE A 248 11.24 6.45 7.78
C PHE A 248 10.98 5.37 6.71
N ILE A 249 10.06 5.60 5.77
CA ILE A 249 9.72 4.62 4.70
C ILE A 249 10.97 4.24 3.91
N LEU A 250 11.86 5.18 3.60
CA LEU A 250 13.10 4.92 2.88
C LEU A 250 14.09 4.03 3.65
N THR A 251 13.93 3.88 4.98
CA THR A 251 14.76 2.98 5.80
C THR A 251 14.23 1.55 5.90
N VAL A 252 12.99 1.32 5.47
CA VAL A 252 12.36 0.00 5.56
C VAL A 252 13.16 -1.01 4.74
N GLN A 253 13.51 -2.12 5.38
CA GLN A 253 14.34 -3.15 4.76
C GLN A 253 13.49 -4.21 4.07
N THR A 254 14.05 -4.77 2.99
CA THR A 254 13.48 -5.91 2.28
C THR A 254 13.45 -7.14 3.20
N PRO A 255 12.29 -7.80 3.37
CA PRO A 255 12.21 -9.01 4.18
C PRO A 255 12.90 -10.19 3.48
N LYS A 256 13.62 -11.01 4.26
CA LYS A 256 14.25 -12.23 3.75
C LYS A 256 13.23 -13.36 3.63
N TYR A 257 13.31 -14.12 2.54
CA TYR A 257 12.47 -15.30 2.35
C TYR A 257 12.71 -16.33 3.49
N PRO A 258 11.62 -16.83 4.14
CA PRO A 258 11.76 -17.61 5.37
C PRO A 258 11.92 -19.12 5.17
N PHE A 259 11.90 -19.60 3.92
CA PHE A 259 11.97 -21.02 3.61
C PHE A 259 13.25 -21.34 2.84
N ALA A 260 13.52 -22.63 2.61
CA ALA A 260 14.68 -23.09 1.84
C ALA A 260 14.61 -22.60 0.39
N VAL A 261 15.78 -22.34 -0.18
CA VAL A 261 15.99 -21.95 -1.58
C VAL A 261 16.96 -22.95 -2.21
N ASP A 262 16.65 -23.45 -3.39
CA ASP A 262 17.57 -24.24 -4.21
C ASP A 262 18.56 -23.30 -4.92
N ALA A 263 19.77 -23.21 -4.40
CA ALA A 263 20.81 -22.32 -4.92
C ALA A 263 21.21 -22.65 -6.36
N GLY A 264 21.19 -23.94 -6.76
CA GLY A 264 21.52 -24.36 -8.11
C GLY A 264 20.46 -23.93 -9.12
N LEU A 265 19.18 -24.06 -8.77
CA LEU A 265 18.09 -23.56 -9.59
C LEU A 265 18.06 -22.03 -9.61
N ALA A 266 18.30 -21.37 -8.45
CA ALA A 266 18.34 -19.91 -8.38
C ALA A 266 19.41 -19.33 -9.30
N ALA A 267 20.60 -19.91 -9.38
CA ALA A 267 21.65 -19.47 -10.31
C ALA A 267 21.22 -19.59 -11.80
N LYS A 268 20.54 -20.68 -12.16
CA LYS A 268 19.96 -20.83 -13.50
C LYS A 268 18.84 -19.78 -13.74
N GLY A 269 17.98 -19.61 -12.75
CA GLY A 269 16.87 -18.63 -12.80
C GLY A 269 17.37 -17.20 -12.96
N GLN A 270 18.51 -16.84 -12.36
CA GLN A 270 19.12 -15.52 -12.54
C GLN A 270 19.46 -15.23 -14.00
N GLY A 271 20.02 -16.22 -14.74
CA GLY A 271 20.29 -16.08 -16.16
C GLY A 271 19.03 -15.79 -16.97
N LEU A 272 17.99 -16.61 -16.77
CA LEU A 272 16.69 -16.45 -17.44
C LEU A 272 16.02 -15.11 -17.09
N PHE A 273 16.09 -14.72 -15.82
CA PHE A 273 15.55 -13.45 -15.37
C PHE A 273 16.27 -12.26 -16.04
N ASN A 274 17.58 -12.27 -16.09
CA ASN A 274 18.37 -11.21 -16.71
C ASN A 274 18.06 -11.05 -18.19
N GLU A 275 17.83 -12.15 -18.90
CA GLU A 275 17.50 -12.15 -20.32
C GLU A 275 16.07 -11.65 -20.60
N HIS A 276 15.09 -12.10 -19.83
CA HIS A 276 13.69 -11.91 -20.18
C HIS A 276 12.94 -10.88 -19.34
N CYS A 277 13.37 -10.60 -18.08
CA CYS A 277 12.65 -9.80 -17.10
C CYS A 277 13.35 -8.49 -16.73
N ALA A 278 14.69 -8.49 -16.68
CA ALA A 278 15.48 -7.37 -16.16
C ALA A 278 15.29 -6.06 -16.93
N ARG A 279 14.94 -6.11 -18.22
CA ARG A 279 14.66 -4.93 -19.04
C ARG A 279 13.53 -4.04 -18.49
N CYS A 280 12.65 -4.61 -17.66
CA CYS A 280 11.56 -3.91 -17.01
C CYS A 280 11.75 -3.84 -15.49
N HIS A 281 12.15 -4.94 -14.85
CA HIS A 281 12.25 -5.08 -13.40
C HIS A 281 13.62 -4.73 -12.81
N GLY A 282 14.62 -4.48 -13.66
CA GLY A 282 15.98 -4.16 -13.24
C GLY A 282 16.82 -5.40 -12.90
N THR A 283 18.07 -5.13 -12.50
CA THR A 283 19.05 -6.14 -12.09
C THR A 283 19.27 -6.09 -10.58
N TYR A 284 19.82 -7.17 -10.01
CA TYR A 284 20.04 -7.34 -8.57
C TYR A 284 21.47 -7.76 -8.28
N GLY A 285 21.95 -7.48 -7.06
CA GLY A 285 23.32 -7.70 -6.65
C GLY A 285 24.24 -6.49 -6.88
N PRO A 286 25.59 -6.65 -6.89
CA PRO A 286 26.52 -5.56 -7.09
C PRO A 286 26.29 -4.83 -8.42
N GLY A 287 26.20 -3.50 -8.38
CA GLY A 287 25.94 -2.68 -9.58
C GLY A 287 24.48 -2.74 -10.08
N ALA A 288 23.55 -3.20 -9.29
CA ALA A 288 22.14 -3.29 -9.62
C ALA A 288 21.56 -1.98 -10.14
N LYS A 289 20.76 -2.06 -11.21
CA LYS A 289 20.08 -0.91 -11.84
C LYS A 289 18.59 -1.18 -11.92
N TYR A 290 17.79 -0.16 -11.64
CA TYR A 290 16.34 -0.22 -11.83
C TYR A 290 15.91 0.83 -12.87
N PRO A 291 15.27 0.42 -13.98
CA PRO A 291 14.97 1.30 -15.10
C PRO A 291 13.78 2.24 -14.84
N ASN A 292 12.99 2.02 -13.79
CA ASN A 292 11.75 2.76 -13.49
C ASN A 292 10.79 2.79 -14.70
N LYS A 293 10.67 1.66 -15.39
CA LYS A 293 9.97 1.58 -16.67
C LYS A 293 8.46 1.52 -16.46
N ILE A 294 7.72 2.41 -17.12
CA ILE A 294 6.28 2.31 -17.31
C ILE A 294 6.05 1.49 -18.58
N VAL A 295 5.25 0.42 -18.47
CA VAL A 295 4.92 -0.47 -19.59
C VAL A 295 3.51 -0.14 -20.03
N ALA A 296 3.32 0.20 -21.29
CA ALA A 296 2.04 0.56 -21.86
C ALA A 296 0.98 -0.56 -21.65
N LEU A 297 -0.28 -0.17 -21.45
CA LEU A 297 -1.39 -1.10 -21.19
C LEU A 297 -1.53 -2.15 -22.29
N GLU A 298 -1.34 -1.77 -23.54
CA GLU A 298 -1.42 -2.65 -24.70
C GLU A 298 -0.29 -3.71 -24.68
N THR A 299 0.86 -3.38 -24.11
CA THR A 299 2.02 -4.28 -24.00
C THR A 299 1.89 -5.22 -22.80
N VAL A 300 1.53 -4.68 -21.63
CA VAL A 300 1.41 -5.50 -20.41
C VAL A 300 0.10 -6.29 -20.39
N GLY A 301 -0.96 -5.76 -20.97
CA GLY A 301 -2.27 -6.40 -21.12
C GLY A 301 -3.01 -6.67 -19.82
N THR A 302 -2.55 -6.13 -18.68
CA THR A 302 -3.25 -6.30 -17.39
C THR A 302 -4.46 -5.37 -17.28
N ASP A 303 -5.29 -5.57 -16.26
CA ASP A 303 -6.49 -4.77 -16.03
C ASP A 303 -6.16 -3.27 -16.05
N ARG A 304 -6.90 -2.50 -16.83
CA ARG A 304 -6.64 -1.08 -17.05
C ARG A 304 -7.29 -0.15 -16.03
N THR A 305 -8.25 -0.65 -15.26
CA THR A 305 -9.14 0.17 -14.43
C THR A 305 -8.39 1.10 -13.49
N LEU A 306 -7.40 0.60 -12.77
CA LEU A 306 -6.61 1.45 -11.85
C LEU A 306 -5.75 2.48 -12.60
N ALA A 307 -5.13 2.12 -13.73
CA ALA A 307 -4.27 3.04 -14.48
C ALA A 307 -5.08 4.23 -15.05
N THR A 308 -6.35 4.00 -15.41
CA THR A 308 -7.23 5.02 -16.00
C THR A 308 -8.19 5.66 -15.00
N SER A 309 -8.09 5.33 -13.71
CA SER A 309 -9.03 5.81 -12.68
C SER A 309 -8.83 7.27 -12.28
N LEU A 310 -7.61 7.79 -12.42
CA LEU A 310 -7.34 9.21 -12.27
C LEU A 310 -7.54 9.90 -13.63
N THR A 311 -8.73 10.47 -13.86
CA THR A 311 -9.04 11.16 -15.09
C THR A 311 -8.24 12.46 -15.22
N PRO A 312 -8.09 13.02 -16.44
CA PRO A 312 -7.44 14.32 -16.63
C PRO A 312 -8.05 15.43 -15.76
N LYS A 313 -9.37 15.38 -15.53
CA LYS A 313 -10.08 16.34 -14.68
C LYS A 313 -9.66 16.21 -13.20
N ASN A 314 -9.56 14.98 -12.69
CA ASN A 314 -9.12 14.72 -11.32
C ASN A 314 -7.65 15.13 -11.12
N ILE A 315 -6.79 14.83 -12.09
CA ILE A 315 -5.39 15.24 -12.12
C ILE A 315 -5.26 16.77 -12.12
N ASP A 316 -6.02 17.45 -12.97
CA ASP A 316 -6.01 18.93 -13.05
C ASP A 316 -6.44 19.56 -11.72
N HIS A 317 -7.51 19.05 -11.10
CA HIS A 317 -7.97 19.50 -9.79
C HIS A 317 -6.90 19.35 -8.71
N PHE A 318 -6.25 18.16 -8.63
CA PHE A 318 -5.15 17.93 -7.70
C PHE A 318 -3.97 18.86 -7.97
N ASN A 319 -3.53 18.98 -9.22
CA ASN A 319 -2.36 19.78 -9.59
C ASN A 319 -2.55 21.28 -9.37
N LYS A 320 -3.77 21.77 -9.49
CA LYS A 320 -4.12 23.17 -9.16
C LYS A 320 -4.26 23.43 -7.66
N SER A 321 -4.47 22.38 -6.87
CA SER A 321 -4.59 22.50 -5.42
C SER A 321 -3.23 22.66 -4.73
N TRP A 322 -3.26 23.05 -3.45
CA TRP A 322 -2.07 23.12 -2.60
C TRP A 322 -1.21 21.84 -2.65
N PHE A 323 -1.80 20.67 -2.81
CA PHE A 323 -1.07 19.41 -2.92
C PHE A 323 -0.16 19.37 -4.14
N GLY A 324 -0.63 19.79 -5.30
CA GLY A 324 0.14 19.84 -6.55
C GLY A 324 1.12 21.01 -6.65
N GLN A 325 1.08 21.95 -5.71
CA GLN A 325 1.99 23.10 -5.66
C GLN A 325 3.26 22.83 -4.83
N GLU A 326 3.52 21.59 -4.45
CA GLU A 326 4.77 21.17 -3.83
C GLU A 326 5.93 21.33 -4.81
N LYS A 327 7.03 21.93 -4.33
CA LYS A 327 8.21 22.20 -5.18
C LYS A 327 9.32 21.19 -4.95
N THR A 328 9.92 20.75 -6.04
CA THR A 328 11.20 20.02 -6.02
C THR A 328 12.33 20.93 -5.54
N PRO A 329 13.49 20.39 -5.12
CA PRO A 329 14.65 21.21 -4.74
C PRO A 329 15.15 22.13 -5.85
N ASP A 330 14.92 21.81 -7.13
CA ASP A 330 15.27 22.65 -8.29
C ASP A 330 14.13 23.59 -8.70
N GLY A 331 13.08 23.70 -7.88
CA GLY A 331 11.98 24.68 -8.04
C GLY A 331 10.85 24.28 -8.98
N LYS A 332 10.89 23.07 -9.58
CA LYS A 332 9.77 22.53 -10.36
C LYS A 332 8.66 22.04 -9.46
N LEU A 333 7.47 21.77 -10.00
CA LEU A 333 6.37 21.20 -9.25
C LEU A 333 6.41 19.66 -9.26
N TYR A 334 6.03 19.05 -8.11
CA TYR A 334 5.68 17.64 -8.02
C TYR A 334 4.24 17.43 -8.51
N SER A 335 4.04 17.47 -9.82
CA SER A 335 2.72 17.25 -10.40
C SER A 335 2.42 15.78 -10.58
N ILE A 336 1.16 15.39 -10.42
CA ILE A 336 0.68 14.10 -10.92
C ILE A 336 0.62 14.19 -12.44
N VAL A 337 1.17 13.19 -13.12
CA VAL A 337 1.10 13.08 -14.58
C VAL A 337 0.29 11.85 -14.97
N GLU A 338 -0.49 11.99 -16.04
CA GLU A 338 -1.13 10.85 -16.66
C GLU A 338 -0.08 9.92 -17.27
N THR A 339 -0.29 8.63 -17.14
CA THR A 339 0.61 7.62 -17.70
C THR A 339 -0.21 6.58 -18.46
N GLU A 340 0.35 6.06 -19.54
CA GLU A 340 -0.35 5.13 -20.42
C GLU A 340 -0.21 3.66 -19.98
N GLY A 341 0.20 3.40 -18.72
CA GLY A 341 0.49 2.03 -18.30
C GLY A 341 0.79 1.84 -16.85
N TYR A 342 1.43 0.71 -16.55
CA TYR A 342 1.87 0.35 -15.21
C TYR A 342 3.40 0.37 -15.09
N GLN A 343 3.88 0.88 -13.98
CA GLN A 343 5.29 0.80 -13.62
C GLN A 343 5.64 -0.64 -13.26
N ALA A 344 6.56 -1.26 -14.00
CA ALA A 344 7.13 -2.54 -13.61
C ALA A 344 7.91 -2.37 -12.30
N PRO A 345 7.47 -2.96 -11.17
CA PRO A 345 8.10 -2.69 -9.87
C PRO A 345 9.48 -3.35 -9.77
N PRO A 346 10.38 -2.84 -8.90
CA PRO A 346 11.49 -3.67 -8.41
C PRO A 346 10.91 -4.87 -7.68
N LEU A 347 11.63 -5.99 -7.68
CA LEU A 347 11.15 -7.26 -7.13
C LEU A 347 11.85 -7.68 -5.83
N ASP A 348 12.55 -6.74 -5.19
CA ASP A 348 13.12 -6.99 -3.85
C ASP A 348 12.00 -7.42 -2.89
N GLY A 349 12.17 -8.59 -2.24
CA GLY A 349 11.17 -9.13 -1.31
C GLY A 349 9.82 -9.46 -1.96
N VAL A 350 9.79 -9.76 -3.25
CA VAL A 350 8.54 -10.02 -4.00
C VAL A 350 7.73 -11.16 -3.39
N TRP A 351 8.36 -12.12 -2.71
CA TRP A 351 7.69 -13.19 -2.02
C TRP A 351 6.67 -12.73 -0.97
N ALA A 352 6.95 -11.58 -0.33
CA ALA A 352 6.13 -11.03 0.74
C ALA A 352 4.97 -10.13 0.24
N THR A 353 4.82 -9.97 -1.08
CA THR A 353 3.81 -9.08 -1.69
C THR A 353 2.68 -9.81 -2.39
N ALA A 354 2.50 -11.11 -2.11
CA ALA A 354 1.33 -11.84 -2.62
C ALA A 354 0.02 -11.35 -1.97
N PRO A 355 -1.10 -11.33 -2.73
CA PRO A 355 -1.28 -11.72 -4.12
C PRO A 355 -0.73 -10.68 -5.08
N TYR A 356 -0.44 -11.08 -6.31
CA TYR A 356 0.29 -10.28 -7.29
C TYR A 356 -0.62 -9.52 -8.25
N PHE A 357 0.00 -8.67 -9.09
CA PHE A 357 -0.53 -7.59 -9.90
C PHE A 357 -1.02 -6.41 -9.05
N HIS A 358 -1.22 -5.29 -9.71
CA HIS A 358 -1.69 -4.06 -9.08
C HIS A 358 -3.03 -4.20 -8.35
N ASN A 359 -3.83 -5.17 -8.73
CA ASN A 359 -5.17 -5.44 -8.22
C ASN A 359 -5.27 -6.72 -7.37
N GLY A 360 -4.16 -7.42 -7.09
CA GLY A 360 -4.16 -8.64 -6.27
C GLY A 360 -4.84 -9.86 -6.93
N SER A 361 -4.98 -9.87 -8.27
CA SER A 361 -5.74 -10.91 -8.98
C SER A 361 -4.99 -12.23 -9.21
N VAL A 362 -3.70 -12.29 -8.89
CA VAL A 362 -2.85 -13.46 -9.15
C VAL A 362 -2.25 -13.99 -7.84
N PRO A 363 -2.66 -15.15 -7.35
CA PRO A 363 -2.34 -15.59 -5.99
C PRO A 363 -0.89 -16.01 -5.75
N THR A 364 -0.14 -16.46 -6.76
CA THR A 364 1.23 -16.97 -6.61
C THR A 364 2.17 -16.53 -7.75
N LEU A 365 3.48 -16.52 -7.54
CA LEU A 365 4.47 -16.27 -8.60
C LEU A 365 4.40 -17.33 -9.72
N ALA A 366 4.07 -18.58 -9.38
CA ALA A 366 3.86 -19.62 -10.38
C ALA A 366 2.74 -19.22 -11.37
N HIS A 367 1.68 -18.57 -10.89
CA HIS A 367 0.61 -18.04 -11.73
C HIS A 367 1.03 -16.77 -12.49
N VAL A 368 1.92 -15.94 -11.93
CA VAL A 368 2.49 -14.80 -12.67
C VAL A 368 3.25 -15.28 -13.90
N LEU A 369 4.04 -16.36 -13.76
CA LEU A 369 4.87 -16.93 -14.83
C LEU A 369 4.13 -17.91 -15.75
N ASN A 370 2.86 -18.24 -15.47
CA ASN A 370 2.03 -19.12 -16.31
C ASN A 370 0.60 -18.59 -16.34
N SER A 371 0.29 -17.78 -17.34
CA SER A 371 -1.02 -17.14 -17.48
C SER A 371 -2.16 -18.15 -17.65
N LYS A 372 -1.89 -19.29 -18.28
CA LYS A 372 -2.87 -20.36 -18.55
C LYS A 372 -3.29 -21.12 -17.28
N ALA A 373 -2.47 -21.06 -16.22
CA ALA A 373 -2.76 -21.73 -14.95
C ALA A 373 -3.49 -20.84 -13.93
N ARG A 374 -3.74 -19.58 -14.25
CA ARG A 374 -4.39 -18.62 -13.34
C ARG A 374 -5.83 -19.03 -13.07
N PRO A 375 -6.27 -19.09 -11.80
CA PRO A 375 -7.67 -19.35 -11.47
C PRO A 375 -8.55 -18.19 -11.88
N LYS A 376 -9.75 -18.48 -12.41
CA LYS A 376 -10.74 -17.44 -12.74
C LYS A 376 -11.47 -16.94 -11.50
N ILE A 377 -11.87 -17.87 -10.63
CA ILE A 377 -12.57 -17.56 -9.38
C ILE A 377 -11.89 -18.35 -8.28
N PHE A 378 -11.52 -17.69 -7.19
CA PHE A 378 -10.83 -18.35 -6.09
C PHE A 378 -11.10 -17.68 -4.75
N THR A 379 -10.82 -18.40 -3.68
CA THR A 379 -10.81 -17.90 -2.32
C THR A 379 -9.59 -18.43 -1.58
N ARG A 380 -9.36 -17.95 -0.37
CA ARG A 380 -8.35 -18.46 0.57
C ARG A 380 -8.86 -18.39 2.01
N SER A 381 -8.13 -18.98 2.94
CA SER A 381 -8.45 -18.92 4.38
C SER A 381 -8.40 -17.50 4.96
N TYR A 382 -7.61 -16.60 4.34
CA TYR A 382 -7.19 -15.31 4.90
C TYR A 382 -6.39 -15.42 6.20
N GLY A 383 -6.00 -16.64 6.61
CA GLY A 383 -4.94 -16.88 7.56
C GLY A 383 -3.60 -16.41 7.02
N THR A 384 -2.64 -16.19 7.93
CA THR A 384 -1.32 -15.62 7.60
C THR A 384 -0.18 -16.45 8.17
N ALA A 385 -0.48 -17.64 8.70
CA ALA A 385 0.50 -18.58 9.21
C ALA A 385 1.36 -19.19 8.09
N LYS A 386 2.41 -19.91 8.44
CA LYS A 386 3.25 -20.61 7.45
C LYS A 386 2.46 -21.62 6.62
N GLU A 387 1.47 -22.24 7.24
CA GLU A 387 0.59 -23.26 6.65
C GLU A 387 -0.34 -22.66 5.57
N ASP A 388 -0.67 -21.37 5.65
CA ASP A 388 -1.50 -20.68 4.67
C ASP A 388 -0.71 -20.24 3.43
N TYR A 389 0.61 -20.27 3.50
CA TYR A 389 1.52 -19.85 2.44
C TYR A 389 2.02 -21.04 1.64
N ASP A 390 2.05 -20.93 0.33
CA ASP A 390 2.62 -21.90 -0.61
C ASP A 390 4.07 -21.51 -0.91
N ALA A 391 5.02 -22.16 -0.21
CA ALA A 391 6.45 -21.89 -0.37
C ALA A 391 7.02 -22.37 -1.72
N GLU A 392 6.40 -23.33 -2.38
CA GLU A 392 6.86 -23.80 -3.69
C GLU A 392 6.40 -22.84 -4.81
N ARG A 393 5.12 -22.48 -4.79
CA ARG A 393 4.52 -21.58 -5.81
C ARG A 393 4.72 -20.11 -5.50
N VAL A 394 5.17 -19.80 -4.30
CA VAL A 394 5.43 -18.48 -3.72
C VAL A 394 4.19 -17.58 -3.75
N GLY A 395 3.41 -17.63 -2.67
CA GLY A 395 2.19 -16.86 -2.50
C GLY A 395 1.16 -17.56 -1.61
N TRP A 396 -0.08 -17.20 -1.71
CA TRP A 396 -1.14 -17.74 -0.87
C TRP A 396 -1.71 -19.04 -1.42
N LYS A 397 -1.95 -20.02 -0.53
CA LYS A 397 -2.75 -21.19 -0.85
C LYS A 397 -4.18 -20.76 -1.15
N THR A 398 -4.73 -21.24 -2.26
CA THR A 398 -6.06 -20.87 -2.73
C THR A 398 -6.90 -22.10 -3.04
N THR A 399 -8.21 -21.93 -2.88
CA THR A 399 -9.22 -22.88 -3.36
C THR A 399 -9.86 -22.29 -4.61
N VAL A 400 -9.79 -23.00 -5.73
CA VAL A 400 -10.46 -22.62 -6.98
C VAL A 400 -11.94 -22.91 -6.86
N LEU A 401 -12.77 -22.03 -7.36
CA LEU A 401 -14.22 -22.14 -7.36
C LEU A 401 -14.75 -22.15 -8.77
N ASP A 402 -15.79 -22.94 -9.02
CA ASP A 402 -16.41 -23.08 -10.35
C ASP A 402 -17.41 -21.96 -10.67
N LYS A 403 -17.89 -21.25 -9.64
CA LYS A 403 -18.95 -20.25 -9.76
C LYS A 403 -18.61 -18.96 -9.04
N ALA A 404 -19.07 -17.86 -9.62
CA ALA A 404 -19.07 -16.56 -8.97
C ALA A 404 -19.86 -16.59 -7.64
N PRO A 405 -19.51 -15.69 -6.67
CA PRO A 405 -20.25 -15.63 -5.42
C PRO A 405 -21.72 -15.26 -5.66
N SER A 406 -22.63 -15.93 -4.94
CA SER A 406 -24.06 -15.56 -4.97
C SER A 406 -24.25 -14.13 -4.46
N ALA A 407 -25.20 -13.42 -5.07
CA ALA A 407 -25.62 -12.09 -4.61
C ALA A 407 -26.21 -12.13 -3.18
N ASP A 408 -26.75 -13.29 -2.75
CA ASP A 408 -27.34 -13.50 -1.42
C ASP A 408 -26.28 -13.67 -0.32
N LEU A 409 -25.01 -13.92 -0.67
CA LEU A 409 -23.95 -13.98 0.32
C LEU A 409 -23.78 -12.61 1.00
N PRO A 410 -23.63 -12.59 2.35
CA PRO A 410 -23.27 -11.37 3.07
C PRO A 410 -22.05 -10.70 2.46
N GLY A 411 -22.03 -9.38 2.44
CA GLY A 411 -20.94 -8.59 1.84
C GLY A 411 -19.53 -9.03 2.26
N PRO A 412 -19.25 -9.24 3.56
CA PRO A 412 -17.94 -9.72 4.02
C PRO A 412 -17.55 -11.09 3.43
N GLU A 413 -18.49 -12.04 3.35
CA GLU A 413 -18.21 -13.37 2.80
C GLU A 413 -18.01 -13.32 1.29
N ARG A 414 -18.80 -12.50 0.60
CA ARG A 414 -18.67 -12.30 -0.85
C ARG A 414 -17.31 -11.68 -1.20
N ARG A 415 -16.77 -10.75 -0.40
CA ARG A 415 -15.45 -10.15 -0.62
C ARG A 415 -14.27 -11.10 -0.40
N LYS A 416 -14.47 -12.24 0.27
CA LYS A 416 -13.47 -13.31 0.37
C LYS A 416 -13.28 -14.08 -0.94
N ILE A 417 -14.21 -13.97 -1.88
CA ILE A 417 -14.15 -14.64 -3.17
C ILE A 417 -13.64 -13.64 -4.21
N TYR A 418 -12.52 -13.97 -4.82
CA TYR A 418 -11.94 -13.17 -5.88
C TYR A 418 -12.42 -13.70 -7.24
N ASP A 419 -13.24 -12.91 -7.92
CA ASP A 419 -13.76 -13.19 -9.25
C ASP A 419 -13.05 -12.29 -10.26
N THR A 420 -12.19 -12.88 -11.10
CA THR A 420 -11.39 -12.17 -12.09
C THR A 420 -12.16 -11.83 -13.37
N THR A 421 -13.41 -12.21 -13.47
CA THR A 421 -14.28 -11.84 -14.59
C THR A 421 -14.92 -10.45 -14.40
N VAL A 422 -14.86 -9.92 -13.19
CA VAL A 422 -15.36 -8.58 -12.86
C VAL A 422 -14.37 -7.51 -13.34
N PRO A 423 -14.81 -6.42 -14.01
CA PRO A 423 -13.95 -5.29 -14.34
C PRO A 423 -13.18 -4.76 -13.10
N GLY A 424 -11.93 -4.36 -13.28
CA GLY A 424 -11.04 -3.96 -12.19
C GLY A 424 -10.36 -5.11 -11.46
N ARG A 425 -10.72 -6.37 -11.75
CA ARG A 425 -10.19 -7.58 -11.13
C ARG A 425 -9.57 -8.57 -12.10
N SER A 426 -9.44 -8.22 -13.37
CA SER A 426 -8.90 -9.14 -14.37
C SER A 426 -7.48 -9.58 -14.00
N ASN A 427 -7.21 -10.87 -14.18
CA ASN A 427 -5.88 -11.47 -14.06
C ASN A 427 -5.21 -11.71 -15.43
N ALA A 428 -5.73 -11.11 -16.49
CA ALA A 428 -5.16 -11.17 -17.83
C ALA A 428 -3.81 -10.43 -17.93
N GLY A 429 -3.15 -10.58 -19.04
CA GLY A 429 -1.89 -9.88 -19.35
C GLY A 429 -0.65 -10.44 -18.66
N HIS A 430 0.46 -9.71 -18.75
CA HIS A 430 1.77 -10.10 -18.23
C HIS A 430 2.13 -11.57 -18.57
N ALA A 431 1.99 -11.95 -19.83
CA ALA A 431 2.23 -13.31 -20.30
C ALA A 431 3.69 -13.60 -20.64
N PHE A 432 4.64 -12.77 -20.15
CA PHE A 432 6.07 -12.87 -20.47
C PHE A 432 6.72 -14.17 -20.00
N GLY A 433 6.15 -14.85 -18.99
CA GLY A 433 6.61 -16.14 -18.50
C GLY A 433 6.04 -17.35 -19.23
N ASP A 434 5.08 -17.16 -20.15
CA ASP A 434 4.40 -18.27 -20.84
C ASP A 434 5.33 -19.05 -21.78
N GLN A 435 6.38 -18.42 -22.27
CA GLN A 435 7.42 -19.04 -23.08
C GLN A 435 8.30 -20.05 -22.32
N PHE A 436 8.37 -19.96 -20.99
CA PHE A 436 9.20 -20.83 -20.18
C PHE A 436 8.62 -22.24 -20.06
N THR A 437 9.48 -23.24 -20.08
CA THR A 437 9.16 -24.59 -19.62
C THR A 437 8.87 -24.61 -18.12
N ASN A 438 8.29 -25.68 -17.62
CA ASN A 438 8.04 -25.82 -16.18
C ASN A 438 9.34 -25.78 -15.34
N GLY A 439 10.44 -26.38 -15.88
CA GLY A 439 11.73 -26.33 -15.23
C GLY A 439 12.33 -24.91 -15.16
N GLU A 440 12.20 -24.14 -16.23
CA GLU A 440 12.66 -22.74 -16.28
C GLU A 440 11.82 -21.84 -15.36
N ARG A 441 10.49 -22.00 -15.33
CA ARG A 441 9.63 -21.28 -14.38
C ARG A 441 10.05 -21.54 -12.93
N ARG A 442 10.32 -22.81 -12.59
CA ARG A 442 10.80 -23.19 -11.27
C ARG A 442 12.14 -22.53 -10.95
N ALA A 443 13.08 -22.51 -11.89
CA ALA A 443 14.36 -21.83 -11.72
C ALA A 443 14.20 -20.33 -11.49
N VAL A 444 13.34 -19.64 -12.27
CA VAL A 444 13.05 -18.21 -12.08
C VAL A 444 12.40 -17.96 -10.70
N ILE A 445 11.49 -18.82 -10.25
CA ILE A 445 10.88 -18.71 -8.91
C ILE A 445 11.95 -18.84 -7.82
N GLU A 446 12.87 -19.81 -7.92
CA GLU A 446 13.96 -19.95 -6.95
C GLU A 446 14.85 -18.71 -6.90
N TYR A 447 15.14 -18.10 -8.06
CA TYR A 447 15.86 -16.83 -8.07
C TYR A 447 15.07 -15.70 -7.40
N LEU A 448 13.78 -15.55 -7.69
CA LEU A 448 12.92 -14.52 -7.09
C LEU A 448 12.81 -14.64 -5.55
N LYS A 449 12.96 -15.85 -4.99
CA LYS A 449 13.05 -16.09 -3.53
C LYS A 449 14.31 -15.46 -2.92
N THR A 450 15.36 -15.22 -3.71
CA THR A 450 16.62 -14.64 -3.23
C THR A 450 16.64 -13.13 -3.21
N LEU A 451 15.66 -12.49 -3.84
CA LEU A 451 15.53 -11.03 -3.92
C LEU A 451 14.81 -10.46 -2.67
#